data_e0ed39c3f2eb58c0c8dbc76ba9121326
#
_entry.id   e0ed39c3f2eb58c0c8dbc76ba9121326
#
_cell.length_a   1.000
_cell.length_b   1.000
_cell.length_c   1.000
_cell.angle_alpha   90.00
_cell.angle_beta   90.00
_cell.angle_gamma   90.00
#
_symmetry.space_group_name_H-M   'P 1'
#
loop_
_entity.id
_entity.type
_entity.pdbx_description
1 polymer ?
#
loop_
_entity_poly.entity_id
_entity_poly.type
_entity_poly.pdbx_seq_one_letter_code
_entity_poly.pdbx_strand_id
1 'polypeptide(L)'
;RTSYRLTDNMHFDFPEAITKLSKGHAYDMSSNIFDRLPEIFHDKIPNDGDEYIKILGRYNNQRTYKYIKRKYVNDVENLGYYKVLVPQANGNGTFGEVIGGAVIEKPNVGNTETFISIGKFSSYNEASALKKYISTKFARTLLGILKVTQNGNKPVWKMIPLQNFTSSSDIDWLQSIANIDKQLYKKYNLSDEEIHFIETTVKEME
;
A
#
# COMPACT_ATOMS: atom_id res chain seq x y z
N ARG A 1 -1.90 7.98 2.35
CA ARG A 1 -2.85 6.95 1.88
C ARG A 1 -3.70 7.53 0.77
N THR A 2 -3.67 6.90 -0.38
CA THR A 2 -4.52 7.19 -1.52
C THR A 2 -5.65 6.15 -1.53
N SER A 3 -6.89 6.60 -1.72
CA SER A 3 -8.05 5.71 -1.84
C SER A 3 -8.60 5.79 -3.26
N TYR A 4 -8.63 4.67 -3.94
CA TYR A 4 -9.30 4.54 -5.23
C TYR A 4 -10.79 4.36 -4.99
N ARG A 5 -11.61 5.00 -5.81
CA ARG A 5 -13.07 4.97 -5.70
C ARG A 5 -13.69 4.82 -7.07
N LEU A 6 -14.90 4.27 -7.12
CA LEU A 6 -15.74 4.27 -8.31
C LEU A 6 -16.23 5.69 -8.63
N THR A 7 -16.61 5.93 -9.86
CA THR A 7 -17.09 7.23 -10.36
C THR A 7 -18.57 7.19 -10.73
N ASP A 8 -19.15 8.36 -10.95
CA ASP A 8 -20.51 8.50 -11.47
C ASP A 8 -20.68 7.83 -12.86
N ASN A 9 -19.63 7.83 -13.70
CA ASN A 9 -19.66 7.14 -14.98
C ASN A 9 -19.94 5.64 -14.83
N MET A 10 -19.38 5.01 -13.80
CA MET A 10 -19.66 3.61 -13.51
C MET A 10 -21.13 3.41 -13.14
N HIS A 11 -21.67 4.27 -12.26
CA HIS A 11 -23.10 4.18 -11.86
C HIS A 11 -24.05 4.55 -12.99
N PHE A 12 -23.65 5.42 -13.91
CA PHE A 12 -24.43 5.75 -15.09
C PHE A 12 -24.52 4.53 -16.06
N ASP A 13 -23.38 3.88 -16.31
CA ASP A 13 -23.31 2.72 -17.21
C ASP A 13 -23.93 1.44 -16.56
N PHE A 14 -23.89 1.35 -15.22
CA PHE A 14 -24.40 0.21 -14.42
C PHE A 14 -25.26 0.71 -13.24
N PRO A 15 -26.47 1.21 -13.48
CA PRO A 15 -27.32 1.78 -12.43
C PRO A 15 -27.74 0.75 -11.36
N GLU A 16 -27.84 -0.53 -11.72
CA GLU A 16 -28.14 -1.62 -10.79
C GLU A 16 -27.00 -1.91 -9.80
N ALA A 17 -25.78 -1.45 -10.07
CA ALA A 17 -24.64 -1.66 -9.18
C ALA A 17 -24.89 -1.13 -7.76
N ILE A 18 -25.69 -0.06 -7.63
CA ILE A 18 -26.01 0.54 -6.33
C ILE A 18 -26.74 -0.45 -5.40
N THR A 19 -27.51 -1.37 -5.95
CA THR A 19 -28.25 -2.40 -5.17
C THR A 19 -27.33 -3.52 -4.66
N LYS A 20 -26.19 -3.72 -5.32
CA LYS A 20 -25.19 -4.74 -4.97
C LYS A 20 -24.17 -4.23 -3.96
N LEU A 21 -24.12 -2.91 -3.74
CA LEU A 21 -23.18 -2.25 -2.84
C LEU A 21 -23.82 -1.96 -1.48
N SER A 22 -23.01 -1.86 -0.44
CA SER A 22 -23.50 -1.55 0.90
C SER A 22 -23.98 -0.10 0.97
N LYS A 23 -25.04 0.16 1.73
CA LYS A 23 -25.60 1.50 1.95
C LYS A 23 -24.50 2.44 2.47
N GLY A 24 -24.33 3.60 1.84
CA GLY A 24 -23.30 4.57 2.15
C GLY A 24 -21.92 4.28 1.57
N HIS A 25 -21.74 3.16 0.86
CA HIS A 25 -20.47 2.68 0.28
C HIS A 25 -20.53 2.48 -1.23
N ALA A 26 -21.42 3.20 -1.90
CA ALA A 26 -21.67 3.05 -3.34
C ALA A 26 -20.45 3.35 -4.24
N TYR A 27 -19.52 4.16 -3.76
CA TYR A 27 -18.31 4.54 -4.50
C TYR A 27 -17.04 3.86 -3.99
N ASP A 28 -17.13 3.01 -2.97
CA ASP A 28 -15.95 2.43 -2.36
C ASP A 28 -15.42 1.25 -3.18
N MET A 29 -14.12 1.26 -3.44
CA MET A 29 -13.40 0.14 -4.03
C MET A 29 -13.16 -0.92 -2.94
N SER A 30 -14.26 -1.46 -2.39
CA SER A 30 -14.27 -2.34 -1.22
C SER A 30 -13.46 -3.62 -1.45
N SER A 31 -13.08 -4.29 -0.36
CA SER A 31 -12.23 -5.50 -0.41
C SER A 31 -12.85 -6.66 -1.19
N ASN A 32 -14.18 -6.72 -1.30
CA ASN A 32 -14.94 -7.76 -2.02
C ASN A 32 -15.59 -7.23 -3.31
N ILE A 33 -15.12 -6.12 -3.84
CA ILE A 33 -15.71 -5.49 -5.02
C ILE A 33 -15.71 -6.39 -6.27
N PHE A 34 -14.68 -7.25 -6.41
CA PHE A 34 -14.58 -8.19 -7.53
C PHE A 34 -15.70 -9.24 -7.53
N ASP A 35 -16.21 -9.59 -6.35
CA ASP A 35 -17.34 -10.51 -6.20
C ASP A 35 -18.68 -9.79 -6.36
N ARG A 36 -18.77 -8.53 -5.93
CA ARG A 36 -20.01 -7.76 -5.95
C ARG A 36 -20.37 -7.21 -7.34
N LEU A 37 -19.36 -6.79 -8.09
CA LEU A 37 -19.52 -6.18 -9.41
C LEU A 37 -18.63 -6.88 -10.46
N PRO A 38 -18.76 -8.20 -10.65
CA PRO A 38 -17.92 -8.93 -11.59
C PRO A 38 -18.04 -8.41 -13.03
N GLU A 39 -19.16 -7.79 -13.40
CA GLU A 39 -19.43 -7.24 -14.71
C GLU A 39 -18.55 -6.08 -15.14
N ILE A 40 -17.98 -5.32 -14.18
CA ILE A 40 -17.08 -4.19 -14.49
C ILE A 40 -15.61 -4.55 -14.43
N PHE A 41 -15.26 -5.77 -13.98
CA PHE A 41 -13.87 -6.23 -13.83
C PHE A 41 -13.56 -7.38 -14.79
N HIS A 42 -12.43 -7.29 -15.47
CA HIS A 42 -12.02 -8.23 -16.49
C HIS A 42 -10.66 -8.86 -16.16
N ASP A 43 -10.45 -10.13 -16.51
CA ASP A 43 -9.16 -10.81 -16.35
C ASP A 43 -8.14 -10.39 -17.41
N LYS A 44 -8.64 -9.90 -18.56
CA LYS A 44 -7.84 -9.34 -19.66
C LYS A 44 -8.47 -8.05 -20.14
N ILE A 45 -7.66 -7.18 -20.73
CA ILE A 45 -8.19 -5.94 -21.35
C ILE A 45 -9.09 -6.34 -22.52
N PRO A 46 -10.38 -5.92 -22.50
CA PRO A 46 -11.29 -6.11 -23.62
C PRO A 46 -10.81 -5.33 -24.86
N ASN A 47 -11.14 -5.85 -26.04
CA ASN A 47 -10.85 -5.17 -27.30
C ASN A 47 -12.06 -4.32 -27.75
N ASP A 48 -12.42 -3.32 -26.93
CA ASP A 48 -13.58 -2.44 -27.15
C ASP A 48 -13.20 -0.98 -27.42
N GLY A 49 -11.87 -0.70 -27.46
CA GLY A 49 -11.34 0.65 -27.71
C GLY A 49 -11.30 1.57 -26.49
N ASP A 50 -11.77 1.12 -25.33
CA ASP A 50 -11.70 1.88 -24.08
C ASP A 50 -10.32 1.78 -23.41
N GLU A 51 -10.00 2.79 -22.59
CA GLU A 51 -8.83 2.76 -21.74
C GLU A 51 -9.10 1.97 -20.47
N TYR A 52 -8.15 1.11 -20.09
CA TYR A 52 -8.24 0.27 -18.90
C TYR A 52 -7.05 0.50 -17.96
N ILE A 53 -7.30 0.40 -16.66
CA ILE A 53 -6.28 0.33 -15.64
C ILE A 53 -6.37 -1.01 -14.90
N LYS A 54 -5.25 -1.40 -14.27
CA LYS A 54 -5.19 -2.62 -13.47
C LYS A 54 -5.47 -2.30 -12.01
N ILE A 55 -6.26 -3.14 -11.35
CA ILE A 55 -6.58 -3.03 -9.91
C ILE A 55 -6.10 -4.29 -9.20
N LEU A 56 -5.27 -4.11 -8.17
CA LEU A 56 -4.92 -5.18 -7.24
C LEU A 56 -6.00 -5.26 -6.14
N GLY A 57 -6.57 -6.42 -5.98
CA GLY A 57 -7.58 -6.71 -4.97
C GLY A 57 -7.44 -8.13 -4.42
N ARG A 58 -8.53 -8.61 -3.84
CA ARG A 58 -8.66 -9.98 -3.34
C ARG A 58 -9.85 -10.65 -4.03
N TYR A 59 -9.63 -11.85 -4.53
CA TYR A 59 -10.65 -12.72 -5.11
C TYR A 59 -10.35 -14.17 -4.69
N ASN A 60 -11.36 -14.89 -4.22
CA ASN A 60 -11.19 -16.26 -3.68
C ASN A 60 -10.04 -16.39 -2.67
N ASN A 61 -9.93 -15.45 -1.74
CA ASN A 61 -8.86 -15.37 -0.73
C ASN A 61 -7.44 -15.21 -1.29
N GLN A 62 -7.29 -14.95 -2.58
CA GLN A 62 -6.00 -14.74 -3.25
C GLN A 62 -5.85 -13.30 -3.74
N ARG A 63 -4.62 -12.83 -3.79
CA ARG A 63 -4.29 -11.57 -4.47
C ARG A 63 -4.54 -11.73 -5.95
N THR A 64 -5.35 -10.86 -6.49
CA THR A 64 -5.78 -10.96 -7.88
C THR A 64 -5.73 -9.58 -8.52
N TYR A 65 -5.24 -9.54 -9.75
CA TYR A 65 -5.33 -8.34 -10.59
C TYR A 65 -6.49 -8.49 -11.56
N LYS A 66 -7.30 -7.43 -11.63
CA LYS A 66 -8.34 -7.31 -12.66
C LYS A 66 -8.23 -5.96 -13.37
N TYR A 67 -8.76 -5.90 -14.58
CA TYR A 67 -8.83 -4.66 -15.37
C TYR A 67 -10.20 -4.03 -15.23
N ILE A 68 -10.25 -2.70 -15.16
CA ILE A 68 -11.47 -1.90 -15.12
C ILE A 68 -11.32 -0.71 -16.06
N LYS A 69 -12.39 -0.25 -16.67
CA LYS A 69 -12.36 0.97 -17.50
C LYS A 69 -11.84 2.15 -16.69
N ARG A 70 -10.89 2.91 -17.28
CA ARG A 70 -10.28 4.04 -16.61
C ARG A 70 -11.32 5.06 -16.12
N LYS A 71 -12.37 5.30 -16.91
CA LYS A 71 -13.45 6.23 -16.58
C LYS A 71 -14.26 5.84 -15.33
N TYR A 72 -14.20 4.58 -14.89
CA TYR A 72 -14.90 4.09 -13.70
C TYR A 72 -14.12 4.28 -12.40
N VAL A 73 -12.87 4.76 -12.48
CA VAL A 73 -12.02 5.00 -11.32
C VAL A 73 -11.66 6.48 -11.25
N ASN A 74 -11.80 7.05 -10.06
CA ASN A 74 -11.49 8.46 -9.80
C ASN A 74 -10.02 8.81 -10.08
N ASP A 75 -9.77 10.08 -10.33
CA ASP A 75 -8.40 10.59 -10.39
C ASP A 75 -7.80 10.65 -9.00
N VAL A 76 -6.65 9.99 -8.85
CA VAL A 76 -5.85 9.99 -7.63
C VAL A 76 -4.40 10.32 -7.98
N GLU A 77 -3.78 11.11 -7.12
CA GLU A 77 -2.45 11.68 -7.38
C GLU A 77 -1.38 10.65 -7.73
N ASN A 78 -1.45 9.44 -7.19
CA ASN A 78 -0.41 8.44 -7.37
C ASN A 78 -0.72 7.38 -8.43
N LEU A 79 -1.83 7.49 -9.17
CA LEU A 79 -2.15 6.51 -10.22
C LEU A 79 -1.07 6.45 -11.28
N GLY A 80 -0.59 7.60 -11.75
CA GLY A 80 0.46 7.72 -12.77
C GLY A 80 1.90 7.53 -12.26
N TYR A 81 2.10 7.01 -11.04
CA TYR A 81 3.40 6.92 -10.39
C TYR A 81 3.69 5.54 -9.83
N TYR A 82 4.98 5.24 -9.57
CA TYR A 82 5.37 4.10 -8.75
C TYR A 82 4.93 4.32 -7.30
N LYS A 83 4.55 3.24 -6.64
CA LYS A 83 4.04 3.24 -5.27
C LYS A 83 4.25 1.89 -4.60
N VAL A 84 4.10 1.85 -3.30
CA VAL A 84 4.10 0.60 -2.53
C VAL A 84 2.69 0.33 -2.04
N LEU A 85 2.17 -0.86 -2.32
CA LEU A 85 0.91 -1.35 -1.78
C LEU A 85 1.19 -2.27 -0.61
N VAL A 86 0.62 -1.94 0.55
CA VAL A 86 0.76 -2.70 1.80
C VAL A 86 -0.62 -3.24 2.16
N PRO A 87 -0.76 -4.52 2.54
CA PRO A 87 -2.04 -5.04 3.04
C PRO A 87 -2.56 -4.18 4.20
N GLN A 88 -3.85 -3.83 4.16
CA GLN A 88 -4.46 -3.01 5.21
C GLN A 88 -4.54 -3.75 6.54
N ALA A 89 -4.97 -5.02 6.51
CA ALA A 89 -4.87 -5.91 7.64
C ALA A 89 -3.54 -6.66 7.56
N ASN A 90 -2.62 -6.36 8.46
CA ASN A 90 -1.28 -6.92 8.46
C ASN A 90 -0.88 -7.28 9.88
N GLY A 91 -0.40 -8.52 10.03
CA GLY A 91 0.09 -9.05 11.29
C GLY A 91 -1.01 -9.46 12.27
N ASN A 92 -0.60 -9.81 13.48
CA ASN A 92 -1.45 -10.27 14.57
C ASN A 92 -1.53 -9.29 15.75
N GLY A 93 -0.97 -8.09 15.62
CA GLY A 93 -0.89 -7.07 16.67
C GLY A 93 0.33 -7.21 17.58
N THR A 94 1.25 -8.10 17.29
CA THR A 94 2.49 -8.22 18.04
C THR A 94 3.41 -7.03 17.77
N PHE A 95 4.08 -6.53 18.79
CA PHE A 95 5.05 -5.44 18.65
C PHE A 95 6.16 -5.81 17.67
N GLY A 96 6.48 -4.88 16.78
CA GLY A 96 7.56 -5.07 15.78
C GLY A 96 7.29 -6.18 14.75
N GLU A 97 6.03 -6.57 14.56
CA GLU A 97 5.64 -7.62 13.64
C GLU A 97 6.06 -7.34 12.18
N VAL A 98 6.19 -8.42 11.43
CA VAL A 98 6.56 -8.37 10.01
C VAL A 98 5.45 -7.72 9.18
N ILE A 99 5.78 -6.74 8.36
CA ILE A 99 4.88 -6.17 7.37
C ILE A 99 4.93 -7.04 6.11
N GLY A 100 4.21 -8.17 6.16
CA GLY A 100 4.20 -9.12 5.06
C GLY A 100 3.49 -8.60 3.83
N GLY A 101 3.98 -9.03 2.65
CA GLY A 101 3.28 -8.91 1.40
C GLY A 101 3.17 -7.52 0.79
N ALA A 102 4.02 -6.56 1.17
CA ALA A 102 4.15 -5.29 0.47
C ALA A 102 4.67 -5.51 -0.96
N VAL A 103 4.04 -4.87 -1.95
CA VAL A 103 4.44 -4.94 -3.36
C VAL A 103 4.68 -3.55 -3.92
N ILE A 104 5.64 -3.44 -4.85
CA ILE A 104 5.87 -2.21 -5.60
C ILE A 104 5.02 -2.28 -6.85
N GLU A 105 4.20 -1.25 -7.06
CA GLU A 105 3.38 -1.14 -8.26
C GLU A 105 3.85 -0.01 -9.16
N LYS A 106 3.76 -0.29 -10.46
CA LYS A 106 4.06 0.66 -11.52
C LYS A 106 2.90 1.64 -11.77
N PRO A 107 3.09 2.68 -12.60
CA PRO A 107 2.01 3.54 -13.08
C PRO A 107 0.82 2.74 -13.64
N ASN A 108 -0.37 3.31 -13.53
CA ASN A 108 -1.65 2.76 -13.98
C ASN A 108 -2.09 1.45 -13.27
N VAL A 109 -1.60 1.25 -12.04
CA VAL A 109 -2.10 0.21 -11.14
C VAL A 109 -2.71 0.86 -9.90
N GLY A 110 -3.98 0.57 -9.65
CA GLY A 110 -4.72 0.94 -8.45
C GLY A 110 -4.91 -0.26 -7.52
N ASN A 111 -5.67 -0.06 -6.44
CA ASN A 111 -5.95 -1.12 -5.48
C ASN A 111 -7.34 -0.97 -4.86
N THR A 112 -7.89 -2.09 -4.40
CA THR A 112 -9.07 -2.13 -3.52
C THR A 112 -8.67 -1.77 -2.09
N GLU A 113 -9.66 -1.60 -1.20
CA GLU A 113 -9.44 -1.35 0.24
C GLU A 113 -8.69 -2.48 0.98
N THR A 114 -8.44 -3.61 0.32
CA THR A 114 -7.56 -4.65 0.84
C THR A 114 -6.13 -4.15 1.07
N PHE A 115 -5.72 -3.10 0.35
CA PHE A 115 -4.37 -2.53 0.41
C PHE A 115 -4.40 -1.03 0.75
N ILE A 116 -3.30 -0.58 1.36
CA ILE A 116 -2.96 0.83 1.53
C ILE A 116 -1.95 1.18 0.45
N SER A 117 -2.23 2.23 -0.32
CA SER A 117 -1.30 2.79 -1.31
C SER A 117 -0.44 3.88 -0.66
N ILE A 118 0.88 3.73 -0.72
CA ILE A 118 1.85 4.65 -0.11
C ILE A 118 2.84 5.12 -1.17
N GLY A 119 3.06 6.41 -1.22
CA GLY A 119 4.04 7.06 -2.08
C GLY A 119 3.48 7.47 -3.44
N LYS A 120 4.26 8.34 -4.07
CA LYS A 120 4.07 8.91 -5.40
C LYS A 120 5.47 9.15 -5.95
N PHE A 121 6.05 8.11 -6.58
CA PHE A 121 7.44 8.10 -6.96
C PHE A 121 7.61 8.12 -8.47
N SER A 122 8.63 8.84 -8.92
CA SER A 122 8.98 8.92 -10.33
C SER A 122 9.71 7.67 -10.83
N SER A 123 10.32 6.91 -9.93
CA SER A 123 11.12 5.72 -10.27
C SER A 123 10.79 4.51 -9.41
N TYR A 124 11.11 3.34 -9.96
CA TYR A 124 11.06 2.08 -9.22
C TYR A 124 12.03 2.08 -8.03
N ASN A 125 13.21 2.71 -8.18
CA ASN A 125 14.22 2.75 -7.12
C ASN A 125 13.73 3.50 -5.88
N GLU A 126 13.04 4.63 -6.05
CA GLU A 126 12.43 5.37 -4.94
C GLU A 126 11.34 4.55 -4.23
N ALA A 127 10.48 3.85 -4.99
CA ALA A 127 9.48 2.96 -4.42
C ALA A 127 10.13 1.76 -3.70
N SER A 128 11.25 1.25 -4.23
CA SER A 128 12.03 0.18 -3.58
C SER A 128 12.65 0.66 -2.27
N ALA A 129 13.18 1.88 -2.24
CA ALA A 129 13.71 2.50 -1.03
C ALA A 129 12.64 2.63 0.06
N LEU A 130 11.42 3.10 -0.29
CA LEU A 130 10.30 3.10 0.64
C LEU A 130 9.96 1.69 1.12
N LYS A 131 9.90 0.69 0.22
CA LYS A 131 9.61 -0.68 0.62
C LYS A 131 10.64 -1.21 1.61
N LYS A 132 11.94 -0.97 1.38
CA LYS A 132 13.01 -1.31 2.33
C LYS A 132 12.81 -0.58 3.66
N TYR A 133 12.55 0.72 3.63
CA TYR A 133 12.35 1.54 4.82
C TYR A 133 11.25 0.99 5.73
N ILE A 134 10.06 0.69 5.18
CA ILE A 134 8.97 0.13 5.99
C ILE A 134 9.25 -1.28 6.49
N SER A 135 10.21 -1.99 5.90
CA SER A 135 10.67 -3.31 6.33
C SER A 135 11.74 -3.25 7.42
N THR A 136 12.37 -2.08 7.66
CA THR A 136 13.39 -1.92 8.71
C THR A 136 12.82 -2.19 10.09
N LYS A 137 13.66 -2.64 11.00
CA LYS A 137 13.31 -2.78 12.42
C LYS A 137 12.95 -1.43 13.04
N PHE A 138 13.67 -0.36 12.65
CA PHE A 138 13.39 1.01 13.06
C PHE A 138 11.94 1.42 12.76
N ALA A 139 11.51 1.33 11.50
CA ALA A 139 10.16 1.74 11.10
C ALA A 139 9.07 0.86 11.74
N ARG A 140 9.31 -0.45 11.87
CA ARG A 140 8.37 -1.39 12.48
C ARG A 140 8.27 -1.22 14.00
N THR A 141 9.34 -0.80 14.67
CA THR A 141 9.30 -0.38 16.07
C THR A 141 8.34 0.79 16.26
N LEU A 142 8.50 1.85 15.46
CA LEU A 142 7.62 3.02 15.53
C LEU A 142 6.17 2.65 15.21
N LEU A 143 5.93 1.82 14.21
CA LEU A 143 4.59 1.30 13.93
C LEU A 143 4.03 0.49 15.09
N GLY A 144 4.85 -0.34 15.74
CA GLY A 144 4.45 -1.19 16.87
C GLY A 144 4.05 -0.40 18.11
N ILE A 145 4.74 0.70 18.41
CA ILE A 145 4.40 1.60 19.53
C ILE A 145 3.01 2.22 19.33
N LEU A 146 2.63 2.51 18.09
CA LEU A 146 1.43 3.28 17.76
C LEU A 146 0.25 2.40 17.34
N LYS A 147 0.51 1.14 17.01
CA LYS A 147 -0.48 0.21 16.49
C LYS A 147 -1.18 -0.53 17.63
N VAL A 148 -2.36 -0.07 18.00
CA VAL A 148 -3.21 -0.70 19.03
C VAL A 148 -4.05 -1.87 18.47
N THR A 149 -4.18 -1.97 17.12
CA THR A 149 -5.01 -2.99 16.44
C THR A 149 -4.31 -3.53 15.19
N GLN A 150 -4.82 -4.63 14.61
CA GLN A 150 -4.30 -5.21 13.35
C GLN A 150 -4.37 -4.25 12.14
N ASN A 151 -5.21 -3.21 12.23
CA ASN A 151 -5.39 -2.27 11.13
C ASN A 151 -4.36 -1.14 11.17
N GLY A 152 -3.57 -1.01 10.10
CA GLY A 152 -2.65 0.11 9.85
C GLY A 152 -3.43 1.39 9.52
N ASN A 153 -3.98 2.07 10.51
CA ASN A 153 -4.75 3.29 10.32
C ASN A 153 -3.87 4.48 9.88
N LYS A 154 -4.47 5.45 9.16
CA LYS A 154 -3.78 6.68 8.72
C LYS A 154 -3.02 7.41 9.86
N PRO A 155 -3.54 7.53 11.08
CA PRO A 155 -2.81 8.13 12.20
C PRO A 155 -1.50 7.44 12.54
N VAL A 156 -1.45 6.10 12.49
CA VAL A 156 -0.25 5.32 12.80
C VAL A 156 0.86 5.61 11.79
N TRP A 157 0.54 5.63 10.51
CA TRP A 157 1.52 5.93 9.45
C TRP A 157 2.04 7.37 9.47
N LYS A 158 1.27 8.32 9.99
CA LYS A 158 1.70 9.73 10.12
C LYS A 158 2.86 9.92 11.09
N MET A 159 3.06 9.00 12.01
CA MET A 159 4.12 9.10 13.03
C MET A 159 5.44 8.50 12.55
N ILE A 160 5.44 7.81 11.42
CA ILE A 160 6.68 7.30 10.81
C ILE A 160 7.39 8.48 10.13
N PRO A 161 8.65 8.81 10.50
CA PRO A 161 9.37 9.91 9.90
C PRO A 161 9.52 9.74 8.39
N LEU A 162 9.12 10.77 7.65
CA LEU A 162 9.29 10.78 6.20
C LEU A 162 10.78 10.87 5.85
N GLN A 163 11.23 9.99 4.98
CA GLN A 163 12.61 9.96 4.48
C GLN A 163 12.69 10.57 3.07
N ASN A 164 13.89 10.97 2.70
CA ASN A 164 14.25 11.20 1.31
C ASN A 164 14.58 9.85 0.65
N PHE A 165 13.86 9.47 -0.38
CA PHE A 165 14.03 8.21 -1.11
C PHE A 165 14.76 8.38 -2.45
N THR A 166 15.20 9.59 -2.78
CA THR A 166 15.93 9.89 -4.01
C THR A 166 17.42 9.55 -3.85
N SER A 167 18.16 9.67 -4.94
CA SER A 167 19.63 9.48 -4.94
C SER A 167 20.40 10.51 -4.11
N SER A 168 19.76 11.60 -3.70
CA SER A 168 20.37 12.62 -2.80
C SER A 168 20.08 12.36 -1.32
N SER A 169 19.58 11.18 -0.96
CA SER A 169 19.31 10.79 0.42
C SER A 169 20.59 10.70 1.24
N ASP A 170 20.49 11.03 2.53
CA ASP A 170 21.50 10.75 3.56
C ASP A 170 21.54 9.28 4.00
N ILE A 171 20.58 8.47 3.52
CA ILE A 171 20.54 7.02 3.70
C ILE A 171 20.87 6.35 2.37
N ASP A 172 21.80 5.41 2.38
CA ASP A 172 22.08 4.55 1.22
C ASP A 172 21.04 3.41 1.13
N TRP A 173 20.01 3.65 0.34
CA TRP A 173 18.91 2.69 0.12
C TRP A 173 19.30 1.46 -0.71
N LEU A 174 20.51 1.41 -1.28
CA LEU A 174 21.00 0.24 -2.00
C LEU A 174 21.46 -0.87 -1.06
N GLN A 175 21.76 -0.53 0.19
CA GLN A 175 22.21 -1.45 1.22
C GLN A 175 21.16 -2.48 1.63
N SER A 176 21.57 -3.50 2.37
CA SER A 176 20.68 -4.44 3.04
C SER A 176 19.80 -3.72 4.07
N ILE A 177 18.65 -4.32 4.42
CA ILE A 177 17.75 -3.76 5.44
C ILE A 177 18.48 -3.55 6.77
N ALA A 178 19.30 -4.51 7.21
CA ALA A 178 20.09 -4.39 8.42
C ALA A 178 21.10 -3.20 8.38
N ASN A 179 21.71 -2.93 7.24
CA ASN A 179 22.61 -1.78 7.10
C ASN A 179 21.84 -0.46 7.02
N ILE A 180 20.63 -0.46 6.47
CA ILE A 180 19.73 0.70 6.49
C ILE A 180 19.29 0.99 7.93
N ASP A 181 18.96 -0.04 8.73
CA ASP A 181 18.65 0.12 10.16
C ASP A 181 19.79 0.83 10.91
N LYS A 182 21.03 0.40 10.73
CA LYS A 182 22.20 1.05 11.36
C LYS A 182 22.34 2.54 10.98
N GLN A 183 22.07 2.88 9.71
CA GLN A 183 22.09 4.27 9.26
C GLN A 183 20.96 5.09 9.91
N LEU A 184 19.76 4.50 10.05
CA LEU A 184 18.63 5.13 10.72
C LEU A 184 18.89 5.32 12.22
N TYR A 185 19.46 4.33 12.92
CA TYR A 185 19.83 4.44 14.32
C TYR A 185 20.78 5.62 14.54
N LYS A 186 21.82 5.72 13.69
CA LYS A 186 22.76 6.85 13.72
C LYS A 186 22.07 8.18 13.42
N LYS A 187 21.24 8.24 12.38
CA LYS A 187 20.53 9.46 11.97
C LYS A 187 19.65 10.02 13.08
N TYR A 188 18.99 9.13 13.83
CA TYR A 188 18.07 9.51 14.90
C TYR A 188 18.72 9.51 16.30
N ASN A 189 20.03 9.31 16.38
CA ASN A 189 20.83 9.30 17.61
C ASN A 189 20.26 8.36 18.69
N LEU A 190 19.88 7.14 18.28
CA LEU A 190 19.40 6.14 19.22
C LEU A 190 20.55 5.74 20.18
N SER A 191 20.22 5.57 21.47
CA SER A 191 21.15 5.05 22.46
C SER A 191 21.42 3.55 22.24
N ASP A 192 22.50 3.04 22.80
CA ASP A 192 22.85 1.62 22.73
C ASP A 192 21.74 0.74 23.35
N GLU A 193 21.05 1.21 24.38
CA GLU A 193 19.94 0.54 25.02
C GLU A 193 18.72 0.45 24.11
N GLU A 194 18.38 1.53 23.40
CA GLU A 194 17.30 1.56 22.41
C GLU A 194 17.60 0.65 21.23
N ILE A 195 18.84 0.68 20.72
CA ILE A 195 19.27 -0.22 19.63
C ILE A 195 19.19 -1.67 20.09
N HIS A 196 19.69 -1.98 21.27
CA HIS A 196 19.63 -3.34 21.83
C HIS A 196 18.18 -3.84 21.97
N PHE A 197 17.29 -2.99 22.45
CA PHE A 197 15.84 -3.30 22.53
C PHE A 197 15.25 -3.61 21.15
N ILE A 198 15.51 -2.76 20.17
CA ILE A 198 15.00 -2.96 18.79
C ILE A 198 15.54 -4.26 18.20
N GLU A 199 16.87 -4.48 18.31
CA GLU A 199 17.53 -5.64 17.70
C GLU A 199 17.09 -6.98 18.32
N THR A 200 16.78 -6.99 19.61
CA THR A 200 16.36 -8.21 20.33
C THR A 200 14.84 -8.48 20.25
N THR A 201 14.03 -7.43 20.09
CA THR A 201 12.57 -7.53 20.15
C THR A 201 11.92 -7.65 18.77
N VAL A 202 12.48 -6.97 17.75
CA VAL A 202 11.90 -6.89 16.41
C VAL A 202 12.57 -7.92 15.49
N LYS A 203 11.75 -8.81 14.92
CA LYS A 203 12.23 -9.86 14.00
C LYS A 203 12.83 -9.25 12.73
N GLU A 204 13.87 -9.89 12.20
CA GLU A 204 14.47 -9.50 10.93
C GLU A 204 13.49 -9.74 9.76
N MET A 205 13.58 -8.89 8.73
CA MET A 205 12.92 -9.07 7.43
C MET A 205 13.99 -9.00 6.33
N GLU A 206 13.91 -9.92 5.40
CA GLU A 206 14.74 -9.96 4.19
C GLU A 206 14.12 -9.13 3.04
#